data_497fb3bce8b25f908c8448a590794296
#
_entry.id   497fb3bce8b25f908c8448a590794296
#
_cell.length_a   1.000
_cell.length_b   1.000
_cell.length_c   1.000
_cell.angle_alpha   90.00
_cell.angle_beta   90.00
_cell.angle_gamma   90.00
#
_symmetry.space_group_name_H-M   'P 1'
#
loop_
_entity.id
_entity.type
_entity.pdbx_description
1 polymer ?
#
loop_
_entity_poly.entity_id
_entity_poly.type
_entity_poly.pdbx_seq_one_letter_code
_entity_poly.pdbx_strand_id
1 'polypeptide(L)'
;MKPIKILSRNIAKNTTLSSKNKYLITKEIHVHPGVRLTIQDRTEIYILNGLVLGPHLKRAALIFESGSQLRAEKFTLKAANPNGRAVKHADNGGLWFCGNYQSASKDNISIKANPRKRKSQFIAKEIKSFYLGRLDPNSTKTIRKHQKPNNFGDDLDAISVMGVGREEWVIGSIKSFYSGDDGFDVTNSNIVLNRIDVKEPVEDGLNITSSRLQIVKKLSIQMGIKGKDRDLFDLETDEGGSYIEISKGCQINLEGVFGDELILSSEDMPKFKKSKSSTYKFKGASRKSDSLIYSITMD
;
A
#
# COMPACT_ATOMS: atom_id res chain seq x y z
N MET A 1 -20.53 -10.43 -19.89
CA MET A 1 -19.47 -10.56 -18.85
C MET A 1 -18.12 -10.32 -19.51
N LYS A 2 -17.21 -9.52 -18.95
CA LYS A 2 -15.89 -9.31 -19.57
C LYS A 2 -15.06 -10.60 -19.48
N PRO A 3 -14.34 -10.98 -20.56
CA PRO A 3 -13.46 -12.15 -20.53
C PRO A 3 -12.31 -11.97 -19.56
N ILE A 4 -11.86 -13.05 -18.93
CA ILE A 4 -10.73 -13.07 -18.01
C ILE A 4 -9.48 -13.50 -18.78
N LYS A 5 -8.42 -12.69 -18.69
CA LYS A 5 -7.09 -13.01 -19.21
C LYS A 5 -6.13 -13.26 -18.04
N ILE A 6 -5.45 -14.39 -18.07
CA ILE A 6 -4.45 -14.71 -17.05
C ILE A 6 -3.13 -14.03 -17.43
N LEU A 7 -2.59 -13.24 -16.51
CA LEU A 7 -1.23 -12.71 -16.60
C LEU A 7 -0.31 -13.74 -15.92
N SER A 8 0.38 -14.53 -16.72
CA SER A 8 1.25 -15.63 -16.25
C SER A 8 2.74 -15.40 -16.52
N ARG A 9 3.10 -14.29 -17.14
CA ARG A 9 4.50 -13.96 -17.50
C ARG A 9 4.80 -12.51 -17.11
N ASN A 10 6.05 -12.28 -16.74
CA ASN A 10 6.55 -10.93 -16.52
C ASN A 10 6.35 -10.05 -17.76
N ILE A 11 6.18 -8.77 -17.53
CA ILE A 11 5.94 -7.78 -18.58
C ILE A 11 7.30 -7.23 -19.01
N ALA A 12 7.86 -7.84 -20.05
CA ALA A 12 9.19 -7.54 -20.58
C ALA A 12 9.18 -6.61 -21.81
N LYS A 13 8.00 -6.16 -22.24
CA LYS A 13 7.81 -5.19 -23.32
C LYS A 13 6.62 -4.30 -23.03
N ASN A 14 6.60 -3.12 -23.65
CA ASN A 14 5.47 -2.20 -23.48
C ASN A 14 4.14 -2.90 -23.76
N THR A 15 3.27 -2.88 -22.75
CA THR A 15 2.05 -3.65 -22.74
C THR A 15 0.87 -2.76 -22.36
N THR A 16 -0.28 -3.02 -22.95
CA THR A 16 -1.54 -2.33 -22.61
C THR A 16 -2.57 -3.32 -22.09
N LEU A 17 -3.07 -3.07 -20.89
CA LEU A 17 -4.23 -3.77 -20.33
C LEU A 17 -5.50 -3.03 -20.72
N SER A 18 -6.34 -3.68 -21.53
CA SER A 18 -7.57 -3.09 -22.04
C SER A 18 -8.73 -3.24 -21.05
N SER A 19 -9.51 -2.21 -20.88
CA SER A 19 -10.74 -2.23 -20.06
C SER A 19 -11.83 -3.18 -20.56
N LYS A 20 -11.68 -3.73 -21.75
CA LYS A 20 -12.59 -4.75 -22.30
C LYS A 20 -12.40 -6.12 -21.63
N ASN A 21 -11.30 -6.34 -20.97
CA ASN A 21 -10.98 -7.60 -20.27
C ASN A 21 -10.89 -7.37 -18.76
N LYS A 22 -10.96 -8.46 -18.00
CA LYS A 22 -10.45 -8.62 -16.64
C LYS A 22 -9.12 -9.33 -16.70
N TYR A 23 -8.25 -9.06 -15.77
CA TYR A 23 -6.92 -9.70 -15.72
C TYR A 23 -6.77 -10.43 -14.40
N LEU A 24 -6.34 -11.70 -14.45
CA LEU A 24 -6.06 -12.49 -13.25
C LEU A 24 -4.55 -12.72 -13.13
N ILE A 25 -4.00 -12.28 -12.02
CA ILE A 25 -2.62 -12.49 -11.60
C ILE A 25 -2.60 -13.65 -10.61
N THR A 26 -1.86 -14.71 -10.92
CA THR A 26 -1.80 -15.94 -10.11
C THR A 26 -0.44 -16.18 -9.46
N LYS A 27 0.53 -15.30 -9.69
CA LYS A 27 1.88 -15.30 -9.14
C LYS A 27 2.47 -13.90 -9.21
N GLU A 28 3.68 -13.71 -8.77
CA GLU A 28 4.40 -12.45 -8.98
C GLU A 28 4.56 -12.16 -10.48
N ILE A 29 4.16 -10.96 -10.88
CA ILE A 29 4.30 -10.43 -12.24
C ILE A 29 5.10 -9.15 -12.16
N HIS A 30 6.29 -9.17 -12.71
CA HIS A 30 7.20 -8.05 -12.72
C HIS A 30 7.06 -7.24 -14.01
N VAL A 31 6.94 -5.93 -13.86
CA VAL A 31 7.13 -4.97 -14.96
C VAL A 31 8.60 -4.59 -14.98
N HIS A 32 9.31 -5.03 -16.01
CA HIS A 32 10.77 -4.89 -16.07
C HIS A 32 11.24 -3.44 -16.26
N PRO A 33 12.47 -3.13 -15.87
CA PRO A 33 13.09 -1.83 -16.10
C PRO A 33 13.04 -1.42 -17.58
N GLY A 34 12.70 -0.15 -17.84
CA GLY A 34 12.54 0.39 -19.18
C GLY A 34 11.21 0.03 -19.88
N VAL A 35 10.38 -0.78 -19.25
CA VAL A 35 9.10 -1.22 -19.78
C VAL A 35 7.96 -0.39 -19.21
N ARG A 36 7.01 -0.04 -20.09
CA ARG A 36 5.76 0.65 -19.69
C ARG A 36 4.59 -0.30 -19.70
N LEU A 37 3.91 -0.38 -18.56
CA LEU A 37 2.57 -0.93 -18.47
C LEU A 37 1.54 0.20 -18.56
N THR A 38 0.72 0.17 -19.60
CA THR A 38 -0.43 1.08 -19.74
C THR A 38 -1.69 0.34 -19.29
N ILE A 39 -2.45 0.94 -18.38
CA ILE A 39 -3.72 0.38 -17.90
C ILE A 39 -4.84 1.34 -18.31
N GLN A 40 -5.73 0.88 -19.18
CA GLN A 40 -6.86 1.69 -19.63
C GLN A 40 -7.83 1.99 -18.48
N ASP A 41 -8.54 3.09 -18.61
CA ASP A 41 -9.50 3.53 -17.59
C ASP A 41 -10.50 2.44 -17.21
N ARG A 42 -10.77 2.31 -15.90
CA ARG A 42 -11.68 1.32 -15.31
C ARG A 42 -11.33 -0.14 -15.61
N THR A 43 -10.07 -0.44 -15.83
CA THR A 43 -9.59 -1.83 -15.90
C THR A 43 -9.66 -2.47 -14.52
N GLU A 44 -10.11 -3.72 -14.47
CA GLU A 44 -10.10 -4.52 -13.27
C GLU A 44 -8.99 -5.58 -13.34
N ILE A 45 -8.15 -5.61 -12.31
CA ILE A 45 -7.09 -6.59 -12.11
C ILE A 45 -7.45 -7.40 -10.88
N TYR A 46 -7.51 -8.70 -11.04
CA TYR A 46 -7.76 -9.67 -9.98
C TYR A 46 -6.45 -10.29 -9.57
N ILE A 47 -6.21 -10.38 -8.28
CA ILE A 47 -5.00 -10.99 -7.71
C ILE A 47 -5.44 -12.22 -6.93
N LEU A 48 -4.81 -13.35 -7.22
CA LEU A 48 -5.13 -14.60 -6.58
C LEU A 48 -4.95 -14.49 -5.07
N ASN A 49 -6.01 -14.79 -4.35
CA ASN A 49 -6.06 -14.83 -2.90
C ASN A 49 -5.91 -16.26 -2.39
N GLY A 50 -5.43 -16.38 -1.17
CA GLY A 50 -5.22 -17.66 -0.51
C GLY A 50 -3.83 -18.23 -0.75
N LEU A 51 -3.32 -18.85 0.30
CA LEU A 51 -2.07 -19.58 0.28
C LEU A 51 -2.27 -20.89 -0.48
N VAL A 52 -1.47 -21.10 -1.51
CA VAL A 52 -1.27 -22.47 -1.99
C VAL A 52 -0.42 -23.16 -0.93
N LEU A 53 -1.04 -24.04 -0.16
CA LEU A 53 -0.35 -24.87 0.83
C LEU A 53 0.76 -25.66 0.15
N GLY A 54 1.99 -25.33 0.45
CA GLY A 54 3.18 -25.97 -0.09
C GLY A 54 4.43 -25.35 0.54
N PRO A 55 5.60 -25.99 0.38
CA PRO A 55 6.86 -25.49 0.96
C PRO A 55 7.28 -24.13 0.38
N HIS A 56 6.63 -23.63 -0.64
CA HIS A 56 6.87 -22.34 -1.22
C HIS A 56 5.55 -21.57 -1.27
N LEU A 57 5.43 -20.52 -0.46
CA LEU A 57 4.35 -19.55 -0.55
C LEU A 57 4.39 -18.90 -1.95
N LYS A 58 3.38 -19.15 -2.74
CA LYS A 58 3.27 -18.47 -4.04
C LYS A 58 2.57 -17.14 -3.80
N ARG A 59 3.34 -16.10 -3.73
CA ARG A 59 2.82 -14.74 -3.72
C ARG A 59 2.22 -14.43 -5.09
N ALA A 60 1.11 -13.73 -5.11
CA ALA A 60 0.55 -13.15 -6.31
C ALA A 60 0.57 -11.63 -6.17
N ALA A 61 1.31 -10.94 -7.01
CA ALA A 61 1.47 -9.50 -6.93
C ALA A 61 1.77 -8.90 -8.30
N LEU A 62 1.49 -7.62 -8.46
CA LEU A 62 1.97 -6.81 -9.58
C LEU A 62 3.08 -5.89 -9.07
N ILE A 63 4.29 -6.11 -9.56
CA ILE A 63 5.49 -5.46 -9.08
C ILE A 63 6.08 -4.58 -10.20
N PHE A 64 6.20 -3.30 -9.93
CA PHE A 64 6.90 -2.36 -10.80
C PHE A 64 8.35 -2.27 -10.33
N GLU A 65 9.27 -2.89 -11.08
CA GLU A 65 10.69 -2.82 -10.78
C GLU A 65 11.26 -1.41 -10.97
N SER A 66 12.37 -1.13 -10.31
CA SER A 66 13.12 0.12 -10.50
C SER A 66 13.42 0.38 -11.99
N GLY A 67 13.09 1.57 -12.47
CA GLY A 67 13.19 1.96 -13.88
C GLY A 67 12.02 1.54 -14.77
N SER A 68 10.99 0.89 -14.22
CA SER A 68 9.75 0.58 -14.94
C SER A 68 8.79 1.77 -14.96
N GLN A 69 7.74 1.66 -15.75
CA GLN A 69 6.77 2.75 -15.91
C GLN A 69 5.33 2.26 -15.81
N LEU A 70 4.50 3.02 -15.09
CA LEU A 70 3.04 2.90 -15.11
C LEU A 70 2.43 4.11 -15.81
N ARG A 71 1.46 3.88 -16.69
CA ARG A 71 0.56 4.91 -17.19
C ARG A 71 -0.88 4.44 -17.08
N ALA A 72 -1.68 5.12 -16.27
CA ALA A 72 -3.06 4.78 -16.05
C ALA A 72 -3.94 6.02 -15.81
N GLU A 73 -5.24 5.88 -16.00
CA GLU A 73 -6.23 6.81 -15.49
C GLU A 73 -6.72 6.31 -14.13
N LYS A 74 -7.67 5.39 -14.12
CA LYS A 74 -8.19 4.74 -12.92
C LYS A 74 -8.24 3.24 -13.13
N PHE A 75 -7.80 2.48 -12.15
CA PHE A 75 -7.94 1.04 -12.18
C PHE A 75 -8.19 0.47 -10.79
N THR A 76 -8.67 -0.74 -10.75
CA THR A 76 -9.04 -1.42 -9.50
C THR A 76 -8.37 -2.79 -9.43
N LEU A 77 -7.77 -3.07 -8.27
CA LEU A 77 -7.28 -4.39 -7.93
C LEU A 77 -8.24 -5.04 -6.93
N LYS A 78 -8.45 -6.33 -7.06
CA LYS A 78 -9.33 -7.09 -6.16
C LYS A 78 -8.75 -8.46 -5.87
N ALA A 79 -8.85 -8.91 -4.63
CA ALA A 79 -8.60 -10.29 -4.32
C ALA A 79 -9.60 -11.20 -5.06
N ALA A 80 -9.12 -12.34 -5.55
CA ALA A 80 -9.94 -13.27 -6.29
C ALA A 80 -9.58 -14.73 -6.00
N ASN A 81 -10.55 -15.61 -6.17
CA ASN A 81 -10.31 -17.05 -6.18
C ASN A 81 -9.66 -17.51 -7.51
N PRO A 82 -9.22 -18.77 -7.64
CA PRO A 82 -8.60 -19.28 -8.86
C PRO A 82 -9.44 -19.14 -10.13
N ASN A 83 -10.75 -19.05 -9.99
CA ASN A 83 -11.68 -18.84 -11.11
C ASN A 83 -11.84 -17.35 -11.48
N GLY A 84 -11.07 -16.46 -10.88
CA GLY A 84 -11.14 -15.02 -11.13
C GLY A 84 -12.41 -14.34 -10.63
N ARG A 85 -13.08 -14.93 -9.64
CA ARG A 85 -14.20 -14.30 -8.94
C ARG A 85 -13.67 -13.55 -7.71
N ALA A 86 -14.10 -12.31 -7.54
CA ALA A 86 -13.72 -11.51 -6.37
C ALA A 86 -14.10 -12.21 -5.06
N VAL A 87 -13.23 -12.13 -4.08
CA VAL A 87 -13.44 -12.59 -2.71
C VAL A 87 -13.42 -11.44 -1.73
N LYS A 88 -14.02 -11.60 -0.56
CA LYS A 88 -14.13 -10.57 0.48
C LYS A 88 -13.30 -10.95 1.72
N HIS A 89 -12.09 -11.37 1.51
CA HIS A 89 -11.09 -11.57 2.57
C HIS A 89 -9.71 -11.39 1.97
N ALA A 90 -8.79 -10.86 2.74
CA ALA A 90 -7.41 -10.66 2.37
C ALA A 90 -6.56 -11.81 2.91
N ASP A 91 -5.73 -12.40 2.06
CA ASP A 91 -4.82 -13.49 2.43
C ASP A 91 -3.66 -13.61 1.42
N ASN A 92 -3.50 -12.65 0.55
CA ASN A 92 -2.41 -12.57 -0.43
C ASN A 92 -2.56 -11.32 -1.28
N GLY A 93 -1.54 -11.07 -2.07
CA GLY A 93 -1.60 -10.08 -3.13
C GLY A 93 -1.06 -8.73 -2.73
N GLY A 94 -0.68 -7.99 -3.75
CA GLY A 94 -0.17 -6.64 -3.57
C GLY A 94 0.09 -5.94 -4.88
N LEU A 95 0.28 -4.65 -4.78
CA LEU A 95 0.76 -3.76 -5.83
C LEU A 95 1.97 -3.01 -5.30
N TRP A 96 3.16 -3.29 -5.84
CA TRP A 96 4.39 -2.71 -5.32
C TRP A 96 5.10 -1.87 -6.37
N PHE A 97 5.55 -0.70 -5.93
CA PHE A 97 6.28 0.26 -6.73
C PHE A 97 7.70 0.42 -6.21
N CYS A 98 8.69 0.17 -7.07
CA CYS A 98 10.10 0.30 -6.72
C CYS A 98 10.74 1.42 -7.51
N GLY A 99 11.25 2.40 -6.79
CA GLY A 99 12.02 3.50 -7.34
C GLY A 99 13.51 3.20 -7.46
N ASN A 100 14.30 4.25 -7.63
CA ASN A 100 15.75 4.13 -7.84
C ASN A 100 16.58 4.20 -6.55
N TYR A 101 15.97 4.26 -5.39
CA TYR A 101 16.66 4.30 -4.11
C TYR A 101 17.39 2.99 -3.82
N GLN A 102 18.61 3.06 -3.29
CA GLN A 102 19.52 1.92 -3.19
C GLN A 102 19.23 0.95 -2.04
N SER A 103 18.47 1.36 -1.05
CA SER A 103 18.30 0.64 0.21
C SER A 103 16.97 -0.08 0.37
N ALA A 104 16.07 0.02 -0.56
CA ALA A 104 14.75 -0.59 -0.42
C ALA A 104 14.83 -2.13 -0.47
N SER A 105 14.95 -2.74 0.69
CA SER A 105 14.73 -4.16 0.92
C SER A 105 13.67 -4.27 1.98
N LYS A 106 12.45 -4.62 1.61
CA LYS A 106 11.37 -4.92 2.53
C LYS A 106 10.92 -6.36 2.33
N ASP A 107 10.68 -7.06 3.42
CA ASP A 107 9.97 -8.34 3.49
C ASP A 107 10.55 -9.46 2.63
N ASN A 108 11.89 -9.59 2.63
CA ASN A 108 12.60 -10.59 1.81
C ASN A 108 12.30 -10.51 0.30
N ILE A 109 11.68 -9.45 -0.15
CA ILE A 109 11.58 -9.12 -1.56
C ILE A 109 12.83 -8.37 -1.92
N SER A 110 13.83 -9.08 -2.42
CA SER A 110 15.07 -8.47 -2.91
C SER A 110 14.81 -7.71 -4.21
N ILE A 111 14.34 -6.48 -4.08
CA ILE A 111 14.17 -5.58 -5.22
C ILE A 111 15.43 -4.76 -5.31
N LYS A 112 16.33 -5.19 -6.16
CA LYS A 112 17.59 -4.47 -6.40
C LYS A 112 17.31 -3.21 -7.20
N ALA A 113 17.39 -2.07 -6.56
CA ALA A 113 17.48 -0.79 -7.26
C ALA A 113 18.70 -0.83 -8.22
N ASN A 114 18.48 -0.49 -9.47
CA ASN A 114 19.57 -0.41 -10.43
C ASN A 114 19.87 1.06 -10.73
N PRO A 115 20.93 1.65 -10.14
CA PRO A 115 21.24 3.06 -10.28
C PRO A 115 21.63 3.48 -11.71
N ARG A 116 21.89 2.54 -12.59
CA ARG A 116 22.29 2.79 -13.98
C ARG A 116 21.13 2.77 -14.97
N LYS A 117 19.89 2.53 -14.53
CA LYS A 117 18.75 2.40 -15.41
C LYS A 117 17.85 3.64 -15.39
N ARG A 118 16.98 3.71 -16.41
CA ARG A 118 16.02 4.79 -16.59
C ARG A 118 15.22 5.03 -15.31
N LYS A 119 14.92 6.29 -15.03
CA LYS A 119 14.06 6.65 -13.89
C LYS A 119 12.72 5.93 -13.99
N SER A 120 12.23 5.46 -12.88
CA SER A 120 10.85 4.99 -12.75
C SER A 120 9.89 6.14 -13.04
N GLN A 121 8.71 5.83 -13.54
CA GLN A 121 7.68 6.82 -13.75
C GLN A 121 6.30 6.21 -13.50
N PHE A 122 5.66 6.59 -12.43
CA PHE A 122 4.37 6.06 -12.01
C PHE A 122 3.30 7.14 -12.12
N ILE A 123 2.48 7.06 -13.16
CA ILE A 123 1.43 8.02 -13.47
C ILE A 123 0.08 7.35 -13.41
N ALA A 124 -0.80 7.79 -12.50
CA ALA A 124 -2.19 7.37 -12.45
C ALA A 124 -3.07 8.46 -11.81
N LYS A 125 -4.34 8.55 -12.20
CA LYS A 125 -5.29 9.42 -11.49
C LYS A 125 -5.77 8.78 -10.18
N GLU A 126 -6.10 7.50 -10.21
CA GLU A 126 -6.59 6.78 -9.04
C GLU A 126 -6.25 5.29 -9.12
N ILE A 127 -5.76 4.75 -8.03
CA ILE A 127 -5.59 3.32 -7.80
C ILE A 127 -6.51 2.92 -6.64
N LYS A 128 -7.26 1.84 -6.83
CA LYS A 128 -8.14 1.29 -5.80
C LYS A 128 -7.84 -0.19 -5.58
N SER A 129 -7.68 -0.59 -4.33
CA SER A 129 -7.51 -1.99 -3.92
C SER A 129 -8.64 -2.46 -3.01
N PHE A 130 -8.96 -3.74 -3.10
CA PHE A 130 -9.91 -4.40 -2.21
C PHE A 130 -9.41 -5.76 -1.79
N TYR A 131 -9.32 -5.99 -0.48
CA TYR A 131 -8.98 -7.27 0.12
C TYR A 131 -7.63 -7.83 -0.34
N LEU A 132 -6.65 -6.97 -0.55
CA LEU A 132 -5.27 -7.35 -0.82
C LEU A 132 -4.44 -7.25 0.44
N GLY A 133 -3.25 -7.82 0.38
CA GLY A 133 -2.37 -7.89 1.53
C GLY A 133 -2.59 -9.13 2.38
N ARG A 134 -1.73 -9.32 3.33
CA ARG A 134 -1.75 -10.44 4.24
C ARG A 134 -1.04 -10.07 5.52
N LEU A 135 -1.74 -10.22 6.62
CA LEU A 135 -1.16 -10.08 7.95
C LEU A 135 0.00 -11.04 8.17
N ASP A 136 1.06 -10.58 8.82
CA ASP A 136 2.10 -11.45 9.34
C ASP A 136 1.47 -12.49 10.28
N PRO A 137 1.69 -13.78 10.02
CA PRO A 137 1.20 -14.83 10.91
C PRO A 137 1.84 -14.77 12.31
N ASN A 138 2.89 -13.98 12.53
CA ASN A 138 3.53 -13.78 13.81
C ASN A 138 2.92 -12.61 14.59
N SER A 139 2.31 -11.63 13.97
CA SER A 139 1.70 -10.47 14.61
C SER A 139 0.42 -10.83 15.40
N THR A 140 -0.24 -11.93 15.04
CA THR A 140 -1.39 -12.42 15.78
C THR A 140 -1.15 -13.84 16.30
N LYS A 141 -1.01 -13.99 17.60
CA LYS A 141 -0.93 -15.30 18.31
C LYS A 141 -2.13 -16.24 18.01
N THR A 142 -3.10 -15.78 17.27
CA THR A 142 -4.37 -16.45 16.98
C THR A 142 -4.42 -17.08 15.60
N ILE A 143 -3.55 -16.71 14.69
CA ILE A 143 -3.63 -17.18 13.33
C ILE A 143 -2.81 -18.45 13.16
N ARG A 144 -3.53 -19.54 13.30
CA ARG A 144 -3.18 -20.89 12.86
C ARG A 144 -2.03 -21.58 13.60
N LYS A 145 -2.40 -22.32 14.61
CA LYS A 145 -1.56 -23.32 15.31
C LYS A 145 -0.76 -24.28 14.41
N HIS A 146 -0.84 -24.16 13.10
CA HIS A 146 -0.25 -25.11 12.15
C HIS A 146 0.71 -24.48 11.14
N GLN A 147 0.89 -23.18 11.15
CA GLN A 147 1.96 -22.56 10.35
C GLN A 147 3.19 -22.39 11.23
N LYS A 148 4.24 -23.17 10.94
CA LYS A 148 5.56 -22.85 11.46
C LYS A 148 5.94 -21.47 10.94
N PRO A 149 6.57 -20.62 11.76
CA PRO A 149 7.17 -19.40 11.27
C PRO A 149 8.16 -19.79 10.17
N ASN A 150 7.82 -19.53 8.95
CA ASN A 150 8.75 -19.62 7.85
C ASN A 150 9.50 -18.29 7.82
N ASN A 151 10.77 -18.32 7.43
CA ASN A 151 11.56 -17.12 7.14
C ASN A 151 11.01 -16.29 5.96
N PHE A 152 9.76 -16.45 5.62
CA PHE A 152 8.96 -15.75 4.61
C PHE A 152 7.72 -15.16 5.26
N GLY A 153 7.79 -14.93 6.56
CA GLY A 153 6.64 -14.67 7.41
C GLY A 153 6.11 -13.28 7.36
N ASP A 154 6.71 -12.47 6.59
CA ASP A 154 6.41 -11.07 6.67
C ASP A 154 5.05 -10.78 6.02
N ASP A 155 4.42 -9.82 6.55
CA ASP A 155 3.27 -9.10 6.10
C ASP A 155 3.38 -8.78 4.60
N LEU A 156 2.28 -8.65 3.99
CA LEU A 156 2.16 -8.24 2.61
C LEU A 156 1.15 -7.10 2.54
N ASP A 157 1.66 -5.91 2.36
CA ASP A 157 0.81 -4.77 2.16
C ASP A 157 0.00 -4.85 0.87
N ALA A 158 -1.17 -4.29 0.91
CA ALA A 158 -2.00 -4.17 -0.27
C ALA A 158 -1.35 -3.28 -1.34
N ILE A 159 -0.72 -2.19 -0.92
CA ILE A 159 0.00 -1.25 -1.79
C ILE A 159 1.25 -0.75 -1.07
N SER A 160 2.41 -1.04 -1.61
CA SER A 160 3.70 -0.56 -1.08
C SER A 160 4.45 0.28 -2.09
N VAL A 161 5.14 1.30 -1.57
CA VAL A 161 5.98 2.23 -2.35
C VAL A 161 7.36 2.25 -1.73
N MET A 162 8.36 1.80 -2.45
CA MET A 162 9.72 1.60 -1.96
C MET A 162 10.73 2.36 -2.80
N GLY A 163 11.50 3.25 -2.16
CA GLY A 163 12.58 3.98 -2.81
C GLY A 163 12.12 4.88 -3.97
N VAL A 164 10.93 5.45 -3.91
CA VAL A 164 10.36 6.28 -4.98
C VAL A 164 10.56 7.76 -4.67
N GLY A 165 11.17 8.48 -5.62
CA GLY A 165 11.36 9.90 -5.55
C GLY A 165 10.14 10.70 -6.03
N ARG A 166 10.07 11.97 -5.62
CA ARG A 166 8.96 12.87 -5.94
C ARG A 166 8.75 13.05 -7.46
N GLU A 167 9.81 13.05 -8.22
CA GLU A 167 9.77 13.19 -9.67
C GLU A 167 9.34 11.90 -10.40
N GLU A 168 9.37 10.77 -9.72
CA GLU A 168 8.95 9.49 -10.25
C GLU A 168 7.45 9.22 -10.03
N TRP A 169 6.84 9.95 -9.09
CA TRP A 169 5.50 9.70 -8.58
C TRP A 169 4.49 10.79 -8.98
N VAL A 170 3.55 10.42 -9.84
CA VAL A 170 2.45 11.28 -10.30
C VAL A 170 1.12 10.52 -10.15
N ILE A 171 0.95 9.88 -9.00
CA ILE A 171 -0.31 9.21 -8.67
C ILE A 171 -1.16 10.14 -7.84
N GLY A 172 -2.37 10.42 -8.31
CA GLY A 172 -3.24 11.41 -7.68
C GLY A 172 -4.00 10.89 -6.46
N SER A 173 -4.37 9.61 -6.45
CA SER A 173 -5.19 9.05 -5.38
C SER A 173 -4.94 7.57 -5.16
N ILE A 174 -4.82 7.20 -3.89
CA ILE A 174 -4.79 5.81 -3.42
C ILE A 174 -6.05 5.56 -2.59
N LYS A 175 -6.70 4.41 -2.87
CA LYS A 175 -7.82 3.92 -2.06
C LYS A 175 -7.59 2.46 -1.74
N SER A 176 -7.39 2.15 -0.47
CA SER A 176 -7.16 0.80 0.02
C SER A 176 -8.27 0.39 0.98
N PHE A 177 -8.98 -0.66 0.63
CA PHE A 177 -10.13 -1.11 1.38
C PHE A 177 -9.97 -2.56 1.81
N TYR A 178 -10.09 -2.80 3.11
CA TYR A 178 -10.02 -4.13 3.72
C TYR A 178 -8.70 -4.83 3.43
N SER A 179 -7.62 -4.10 3.56
CA SER A 179 -6.28 -4.63 3.47
C SER A 179 -6.07 -5.73 4.50
N GLY A 180 -5.29 -6.75 4.17
CA GLY A 180 -4.96 -7.85 5.07
C GLY A 180 -3.82 -7.51 6.01
N ASP A 181 -3.28 -6.34 5.85
CA ASP A 181 -2.20 -5.73 6.59
C ASP A 181 -2.41 -4.22 6.56
N ASP A 182 -1.37 -3.43 6.34
CA ASP A 182 -1.47 -1.99 6.26
C ASP A 182 -2.36 -1.48 5.13
N GLY A 183 -2.96 -0.34 5.36
CA GLY A 183 -3.75 0.33 4.35
C GLY A 183 -2.90 0.83 3.20
N PHE A 184 -1.77 1.46 3.51
CA PHE A 184 -0.81 1.96 2.52
C PHE A 184 0.57 2.11 3.15
N ASP A 185 1.55 1.45 2.56
CA ASP A 185 2.94 1.46 3.02
C ASP A 185 3.84 2.31 2.13
N VAL A 186 4.73 3.07 2.77
CA VAL A 186 5.70 3.94 2.10
C VAL A 186 7.06 3.85 2.78
N THR A 187 7.99 3.20 2.14
CA THR A 187 9.34 2.96 2.65
C THR A 187 10.39 3.70 1.81
N ASN A 188 11.33 4.40 2.47
CA ASN A 188 12.46 5.11 1.85
C ASN A 188 12.05 5.99 0.64
N SER A 189 10.92 6.67 0.73
CA SER A 189 10.32 7.38 -0.38
C SER A 189 9.98 8.82 -0.05
N ASN A 190 9.85 9.64 -1.10
CA ASN A 190 9.36 11.01 -0.99
C ASN A 190 8.28 11.21 -2.05
N ILE A 191 7.01 11.16 -1.66
CA ILE A 191 5.88 11.17 -2.58
C ILE A 191 4.80 12.17 -2.19
N VAL A 192 3.99 12.55 -3.16
CA VAL A 192 2.85 13.45 -2.99
C VAL A 192 1.59 12.79 -3.50
N LEU A 193 0.52 12.83 -2.71
CA LEU A 193 -0.80 12.35 -3.08
C LEU A 193 -1.85 13.45 -2.90
N ASN A 194 -2.78 13.55 -3.84
CA ASN A 194 -3.93 14.41 -3.65
C ASN A 194 -4.92 13.81 -2.64
N ARG A 195 -5.09 12.49 -2.66
CA ARG A 195 -6.08 11.81 -1.80
C ARG A 195 -5.59 10.44 -1.37
N ILE A 196 -5.81 10.16 -0.10
CA ILE A 196 -5.69 8.83 0.50
C ILE A 196 -7.04 8.50 1.15
N ASP A 197 -7.53 7.28 0.91
CA ASP A 197 -8.78 6.77 1.45
C ASP A 197 -8.55 5.32 1.87
N VAL A 198 -8.40 5.06 3.16
CA VAL A 198 -8.17 3.75 3.74
C VAL A 198 -9.39 3.34 4.53
N LYS A 199 -9.81 2.10 4.40
CA LYS A 199 -10.95 1.58 5.13
C LYS A 199 -10.68 0.17 5.65
N GLU A 200 -10.81 0.03 6.96
CA GLU A 200 -10.73 -1.23 7.70
C GLU A 200 -9.50 -2.06 7.31
N PRO A 201 -8.27 -1.51 7.40
CA PRO A 201 -7.07 -2.31 7.31
C PRO A 201 -7.02 -3.27 8.51
N VAL A 202 -6.22 -4.32 8.42
CA VAL A 202 -6.06 -5.27 9.53
C VAL A 202 -5.05 -4.75 10.53
N GLU A 203 -4.01 -4.09 10.10
CA GLU A 203 -3.03 -3.39 10.93
C GLU A 203 -3.18 -1.87 10.78
N ASP A 204 -2.22 -1.19 10.23
CA ASP A 204 -2.16 0.26 10.27
C ASP A 204 -2.90 0.95 9.13
N GLY A 205 -3.29 2.18 9.38
CA GLY A 205 -3.87 3.02 8.34
C GLY A 205 -2.82 3.39 7.30
N LEU A 206 -1.70 3.93 7.74
CA LEU A 206 -0.53 4.26 6.94
C LEU A 206 0.73 3.82 7.70
N ASN A 207 1.53 2.98 7.10
CA ASN A 207 2.89 2.69 7.56
C ASN A 207 3.88 3.55 6.75
N ILE A 208 4.70 4.33 7.43
CA ILE A 208 5.63 5.28 6.80
C ILE A 208 7.02 5.08 7.40
N THR A 209 7.88 4.39 6.69
CA THR A 209 9.22 4.06 7.13
C THR A 209 10.26 4.93 6.42
N SER A 210 11.03 5.72 7.19
CA SER A 210 12.13 6.56 6.67
C SER A 210 11.72 7.39 5.44
N SER A 211 10.53 7.96 5.45
CA SER A 211 9.88 8.52 4.26
C SER A 211 9.21 9.87 4.51
N ARG A 212 8.92 10.54 3.41
CA ARG A 212 8.13 11.76 3.40
C ARG A 212 6.90 11.60 2.51
N LEU A 213 5.73 11.65 3.11
CA LEU A 213 4.44 11.61 2.43
C LEU A 213 3.73 12.95 2.56
N GLN A 214 3.47 13.63 1.43
CA GLN A 214 2.65 14.83 1.42
C GLN A 214 1.23 14.53 0.93
N ILE A 215 0.22 14.97 1.67
CA ILE A 215 -1.20 14.80 1.33
C ILE A 215 -1.84 16.17 1.09
N VAL A 216 -2.39 16.38 -0.10
CA VAL A 216 -2.78 17.73 -0.55
C VAL A 216 -4.25 18.05 -0.34
N LYS A 217 -5.17 17.11 -0.62
CA LYS A 217 -6.62 17.42 -0.66
C LYS A 217 -7.46 16.65 0.34
N LYS A 218 -7.18 15.37 0.54
CA LYS A 218 -7.99 14.53 1.43
C LYS A 218 -7.16 13.39 2.03
N LEU A 219 -7.25 13.25 3.34
CA LEU A 219 -6.83 12.08 4.09
C LEU A 219 -8.06 11.51 4.79
N SER A 220 -8.40 10.27 4.50
CA SER A 220 -9.52 9.58 5.12
C SER A 220 -9.07 8.19 5.53
N ILE A 221 -9.11 7.91 6.83
CA ILE A 221 -8.80 6.60 7.37
C ILE A 221 -9.95 6.20 8.28
N GLN A 222 -10.55 5.06 7.98
CA GLN A 222 -11.54 4.40 8.82
C GLN A 222 -10.96 3.08 9.29
N MET A 223 -10.53 3.04 10.55
CA MET A 223 -9.99 1.81 11.15
C MET A 223 -11.12 0.81 11.40
N GLY A 224 -10.80 -0.47 11.32
CA GLY A 224 -11.73 -1.52 11.67
C GLY A 224 -11.89 -1.67 13.19
N ILE A 225 -12.87 -2.48 13.61
CA ILE A 225 -13.17 -2.71 15.03
C ILE A 225 -12.27 -3.81 15.62
N LYS A 226 -11.63 -4.64 14.78
CA LYS A 226 -10.91 -5.84 15.18
C LYS A 226 -9.43 -5.73 14.88
N GLY A 227 -8.60 -6.07 15.83
CA GLY A 227 -7.14 -6.19 15.73
C GLY A 227 -6.47 -5.66 16.99
N LYS A 228 -5.25 -6.11 17.19
CA LYS A 228 -4.28 -5.53 18.11
C LYS A 228 -3.28 -4.79 17.23
N ASP A 229 -2.48 -3.94 17.83
CA ASP A 229 -1.42 -3.24 17.14
C ASP A 229 -1.97 -2.52 15.87
N ARG A 230 -2.65 -1.41 16.08
CA ARG A 230 -3.36 -0.70 15.02
C ARG A 230 -3.23 0.78 15.20
N ASP A 231 -2.41 1.37 14.38
CA ASP A 231 -2.21 2.79 14.37
C ASP A 231 -2.87 3.46 13.16
N LEU A 232 -3.32 4.69 13.33
CA LEU A 232 -3.65 5.51 12.17
C LEU A 232 -2.43 5.75 11.31
N PHE A 233 -1.29 5.91 11.98
CA PHE A 233 0.00 6.20 11.39
C PHE A 233 1.06 5.45 12.18
N ASP A 234 1.64 4.43 11.60
CA ASP A 234 2.90 3.88 12.06
C ASP A 234 4.05 4.62 11.36
N LEU A 235 4.96 5.17 12.15
CA LEU A 235 6.05 6.00 11.66
C LEU A 235 7.39 5.45 12.16
N GLU A 236 8.02 4.69 11.31
CA GLU A 236 9.29 4.04 11.60
C GLU A 236 10.48 4.83 11.07
N THR A 237 11.59 4.81 11.79
CA THR A 237 12.77 5.62 11.51
C THR A 237 14.04 4.81 11.27
N ASP A 238 13.92 3.64 10.72
CA ASP A 238 15.01 2.65 10.56
C ASP A 238 16.24 3.19 9.85
N GLU A 239 16.06 4.02 8.83
CA GLU A 239 17.14 4.58 8.02
C GLU A 239 17.09 6.12 7.94
N GLY A 240 16.10 6.74 8.56
CA GLY A 240 15.93 8.20 8.57
C GLY A 240 14.57 8.63 9.10
N GLY A 241 14.31 9.92 9.21
CA GLY A 241 13.07 10.45 9.73
C GLY A 241 11.86 10.15 8.85
N SER A 242 10.72 9.90 9.47
CA SER A 242 9.43 9.71 8.81
C SER A 242 8.52 10.91 9.02
N TYR A 243 7.89 11.37 7.93
CA TYR A 243 7.13 12.60 7.94
C TYR A 243 5.86 12.47 7.12
N ILE A 244 4.73 12.87 7.72
CA ILE A 244 3.49 13.12 6.98
C ILE A 244 3.24 14.62 6.96
N GLU A 245 3.19 15.19 5.77
CA GLU A 245 2.85 16.59 5.55
C GLU A 245 1.44 16.71 5.00
N ILE A 246 0.60 17.47 5.68
CA ILE A 246 -0.77 17.72 5.27
C ILE A 246 -0.88 19.16 4.81
N SER A 247 -1.19 19.34 3.53
CA SER A 247 -1.26 20.67 2.93
C SER A 247 -2.43 21.49 3.45
N LYS A 248 -2.29 22.80 3.39
CA LYS A 248 -3.36 23.74 3.73
C LYS A 248 -4.64 23.44 2.96
N GLY A 249 -5.78 23.42 3.66
CA GLY A 249 -7.08 23.09 3.06
C GLY A 249 -7.36 21.61 2.85
N CYS A 250 -6.47 20.73 3.25
CA CYS A 250 -6.71 19.29 3.21
C CYS A 250 -7.88 18.91 4.13
N GLN A 251 -8.79 18.10 3.60
CA GLN A 251 -9.87 17.51 4.38
C GLN A 251 -9.36 16.25 5.07
N ILE A 252 -9.50 16.17 6.40
CA ILE A 252 -9.09 15.03 7.20
C ILE A 252 -10.31 14.39 7.84
N ASN A 253 -10.47 13.08 7.61
CA ASN A 253 -11.48 12.26 8.27
C ASN A 253 -10.80 11.03 8.85
N LEU A 254 -10.74 10.95 10.17
CA LEU A 254 -10.17 9.83 10.91
C LEU A 254 -11.28 9.22 11.76
N GLU A 255 -11.55 7.94 11.57
CA GLU A 255 -12.65 7.24 12.23
C GLU A 255 -12.24 5.82 12.58
N GLY A 256 -12.57 5.38 13.81
CA GLY A 256 -12.37 4.00 14.23
C GLY A 256 -12.00 3.86 15.69
N VAL A 257 -11.73 2.62 16.07
CA VAL A 257 -11.20 2.27 17.39
C VAL A 257 -9.73 1.96 17.20
N PHE A 258 -8.87 2.62 17.96
CA PHE A 258 -7.44 2.40 17.96
C PHE A 258 -7.08 1.21 18.87
N GLY A 259 -6.01 0.51 18.53
CA GLY A 259 -5.44 -0.56 19.33
C GLY A 259 -4.79 -0.09 20.62
N ASP A 260 -3.95 -0.93 21.19
CA ASP A 260 -3.24 -0.65 22.44
C ASP A 260 -2.08 0.32 22.24
N GLU A 261 -1.56 0.41 21.03
CA GLU A 261 -0.47 1.29 20.67
C GLU A 261 -0.96 2.73 20.48
N LEU A 262 -0.04 3.63 20.64
CA LEU A 262 -0.27 5.04 20.41
C LEU A 262 -0.46 5.27 18.91
N ILE A 263 -1.21 6.30 18.57
CA ILE A 263 -1.43 6.72 17.17
C ILE A 263 -0.11 6.94 16.41
N LEU A 264 0.98 7.08 17.14
CA LEU A 264 2.32 7.28 16.62
C LEU A 264 3.26 6.34 17.38
N SER A 265 3.64 5.24 16.76
CA SER A 265 4.59 4.29 17.33
C SER A 265 6.05 4.64 17.07
N SER A 266 6.32 5.78 16.46
CA SER A 266 7.67 6.14 16.07
C SER A 266 8.54 6.54 17.25
N GLU A 267 9.80 6.13 17.25
CA GLU A 267 10.81 6.59 18.22
C GLU A 267 11.08 8.09 18.09
N ASP A 268 10.92 8.65 16.90
CA ASP A 268 11.04 10.07 16.61
C ASP A 268 9.65 10.69 16.41
N MET A 269 9.31 11.64 17.24
CA MET A 269 8.05 12.39 17.10
C MET A 269 7.96 13.03 15.73
N PRO A 270 6.98 12.66 14.90
CA PRO A 270 6.83 13.25 13.59
C PRO A 270 6.51 14.73 13.67
N LYS A 271 7.02 15.47 12.71
CA LYS A 271 6.71 16.90 12.60
C LYS A 271 5.44 17.08 11.78
N PHE A 272 4.34 17.17 12.46
CA PHE A 272 3.07 17.54 11.84
C PHE A 272 2.85 19.05 11.99
N LYS A 273 2.45 19.68 10.91
CA LYS A 273 2.11 21.11 10.94
C LYS A 273 0.64 21.29 10.56
N LYS A 274 -0.12 21.91 11.43
CA LYS A 274 -1.56 22.13 11.24
C LYS A 274 -1.81 23.42 10.48
N SER A 275 -2.52 23.34 9.35
CA SER A 275 -3.07 24.53 8.68
C SER A 275 -4.36 24.99 9.36
N LYS A 276 -4.49 26.28 9.61
CA LYS A 276 -5.70 26.88 10.18
C LYS A 276 -6.95 26.69 9.31
N SER A 277 -6.77 26.42 8.03
CA SER A 277 -7.88 26.25 7.07
C SER A 277 -8.24 24.78 6.80
N SER A 278 -7.58 23.84 7.46
CA SER A 278 -7.89 22.44 7.29
C SER A 278 -9.00 22.00 8.22
N THR A 279 -9.94 21.22 7.68
CA THR A 279 -10.97 20.55 8.46
C THR A 279 -10.51 19.14 8.78
N TYR A 280 -10.59 18.77 10.03
CA TYR A 280 -10.38 17.39 10.46
C TYR A 280 -11.57 16.91 11.26
N LYS A 281 -11.91 15.65 11.11
CA LYS A 281 -12.94 14.99 11.89
C LYS A 281 -12.35 13.71 12.45
N PHE A 282 -12.43 13.58 13.75
CA PHE A 282 -12.06 12.38 14.46
C PHE A 282 -13.33 11.76 15.09
N LYS A 283 -13.46 10.45 14.97
CA LYS A 283 -14.51 9.68 15.60
C LYS A 283 -13.95 8.33 16.01
N GLY A 284 -13.97 8.07 17.31
CA GLY A 284 -13.50 6.83 17.90
C GLY A 284 -13.02 7.02 19.32
N ALA A 285 -12.73 5.93 20.01
CA ALA A 285 -12.17 5.94 21.35
C ALA A 285 -10.67 5.68 21.27
N SER A 286 -9.89 6.66 21.68
CA SER A 286 -8.46 6.47 21.96
C SER A 286 -8.30 6.10 23.44
N ARG A 287 -7.52 5.08 23.74
CA ARG A 287 -7.30 4.64 25.13
C ARG A 287 -6.53 5.63 25.98
N LYS A 288 -5.67 6.45 25.42
CA LYS A 288 -4.77 7.28 26.21
C LYS A 288 -4.39 8.62 25.63
N SER A 289 -4.76 8.96 24.45
CA SER A 289 -4.05 10.06 23.90
C SER A 289 -4.78 10.79 22.84
N ASP A 290 -5.87 11.25 23.29
CA ASP A 290 -6.37 12.48 22.75
C ASP A 290 -5.22 13.45 22.46
N SER A 291 -4.13 13.37 23.21
CA SER A 291 -2.94 14.18 23.02
C SER A 291 -2.20 13.93 21.70
N LEU A 292 -2.21 12.73 21.14
CA LEU A 292 -1.43 12.45 19.92
C LEU A 292 -2.13 12.85 18.64
N ILE A 293 -3.43 12.84 18.64
CA ILE A 293 -4.22 13.44 17.55
C ILE A 293 -3.94 14.93 17.44
N TYR A 294 -3.63 15.58 18.57
CA TYR A 294 -3.28 16.99 18.63
C TYR A 294 -1.88 17.31 18.15
N SER A 295 -1.02 16.32 17.99
CA SER A 295 0.31 16.52 17.42
C SER A 295 0.32 16.55 15.89
N ILE A 296 -0.79 16.23 15.22
CA ILE A 296 -0.95 16.47 13.79
C ILE A 296 -1.00 17.99 13.57
N THR A 297 0.12 18.57 13.21
CA THR A 297 0.22 19.97 12.84
C THR A 297 0.30 20.07 11.34
N MET A 298 -0.53 20.90 10.75
CA MET A 298 -0.63 21.09 9.30
C MET A 298 -0.11 22.47 8.94
N ASP A 299 0.72 22.55 7.91
CA ASP A 299 1.15 23.82 7.32
C ASP A 299 0.14 24.40 6.37
#